data_b25e36605fbbb46cc4c97d5982a37098
#
_entry.id   b25e36605fbbb46cc4c97d5982a37098
#
_cell.length_a   1.000
_cell.length_b   1.000
_cell.length_c   1.000
_cell.angle_alpha   90.00
_cell.angle_beta   90.00
_cell.angle_gamma   90.00
#
_symmetry.space_group_name_H-M   'P 1'
#
loop_
_entity.id
_entity.type
_entity.pdbx_description
1 polymer ?
#
loop_
_entity_poly.entity_id
_entity_poly.type
_entity_poly.pdbx_seq_one_letter_code
_entity_poly.pdbx_strand_id
1 'polypeptide(L)'
;MVGDVIYPLNQLAVIAPERYELQRSKYLGREAVLDARIAQDGLLFNDTVHCAPLHPNRLFAARERLGLTPPRADASRARHTGRFSGLFFEIPLDHISTQRLLWYRWETPWINGFPNEDVPLAPPLEEFEPFDASRYRELPDVTDAHAAYLRRMKETGRQPLLFVHIPHVLVAGPIDAHRLEVIQWDNPQRDRHSLVGDVVE
;
A
#
# COMPACT_ATOMS: atom_id res chain seq x y z
N MET A 1 1.88 12.62 -3.32
CA MET A 1 3.22 13.24 -3.45
C MET A 1 3.06 14.76 -3.52
N VAL A 2 3.93 15.50 -2.88
CA VAL A 2 3.99 16.97 -2.94
C VAL A 2 5.39 17.36 -3.37
N GLY A 3 5.52 18.04 -4.52
CA GLY A 3 6.81 18.14 -5.19
C GLY A 3 7.35 16.74 -5.51
N ASP A 4 8.62 16.49 -5.17
CA ASP A 4 9.30 15.21 -5.36
C ASP A 4 9.36 14.38 -4.07
N VAL A 5 8.42 14.55 -3.14
CA VAL A 5 8.42 13.85 -1.86
C VAL A 5 7.10 13.12 -1.64
N ILE A 6 7.20 11.84 -1.26
CA ILE A 6 6.07 11.02 -0.79
C ILE A 6 5.97 11.21 0.73
N TYR A 7 4.85 11.73 1.19
CA TYR A 7 4.62 11.99 2.62
C TYR A 7 3.66 10.96 3.22
N PRO A 8 3.87 10.53 4.46
CA PRO A 8 2.85 9.87 5.26
C PRO A 8 1.58 10.72 5.35
N LEU A 9 0.43 10.08 5.51
CA LEU A 9 -0.86 10.78 5.53
C LEU A 9 -0.90 11.87 6.61
N ASN A 10 -0.44 11.58 7.84
CA ASN A 10 -0.51 12.54 8.93
C ASN A 10 0.35 13.79 8.69
N GLN A 11 1.45 13.66 7.95
CA GLN A 11 2.27 14.83 7.59
C GLN A 11 1.61 15.69 6.52
N LEU A 12 0.78 15.14 5.66
CA LEU A 12 0.03 15.90 4.66
C LEU A 12 -0.93 16.89 5.30
N ALA A 13 -1.42 16.63 6.51
CA ALA A 13 -2.30 17.55 7.22
C ALA A 13 -1.69 18.96 7.40
N VAL A 14 -0.36 19.02 7.55
CA VAL A 14 0.37 20.30 7.70
C VAL A 14 0.92 20.81 6.36
N ILE A 15 1.43 19.89 5.52
CA ILE A 15 2.19 20.25 4.31
C ILE A 15 1.26 20.56 3.14
N ALA A 16 0.15 19.82 3.00
CA ALA A 16 -0.80 19.95 1.92
C ALA A 16 -2.23 19.58 2.39
N PRO A 17 -2.90 20.45 3.17
CA PRO A 17 -4.18 20.16 3.81
C PRO A 17 -5.27 19.69 2.84
N GLU A 18 -5.33 20.27 1.64
CA GLU A 18 -6.31 19.85 0.62
C GLU A 18 -6.10 18.39 0.17
N ARG A 19 -4.83 17.98 0.03
CA ARG A 19 -4.49 16.58 -0.30
C ARG A 19 -4.76 15.66 0.87
N TYR A 20 -4.49 16.11 2.09
CA TYR A 20 -4.84 15.37 3.29
C TYR A 20 -6.34 15.07 3.33
N GLU A 21 -7.21 16.05 3.15
CA GLU A 21 -8.66 15.82 3.17
C GLU A 21 -9.13 14.86 2.07
N LEU A 22 -8.56 14.97 0.87
CA LEU A 22 -8.84 14.04 -0.21
C LEU A 22 -8.46 12.61 0.17
N GLN A 23 -7.28 12.40 0.76
CA GLN A 23 -6.83 11.06 1.17
C GLN A 23 -7.61 10.55 2.40
N ARG A 24 -7.86 11.42 3.38
CA ARG A 24 -8.64 11.10 4.58
C ARG A 24 -10.03 10.62 4.23
N SER A 25 -10.65 11.14 3.18
CA SER A 25 -11.97 10.71 2.74
C SER A 25 -12.08 9.21 2.41
N LYS A 26 -10.95 8.56 2.12
CA LYS A 26 -10.87 7.10 1.90
C LYS A 26 -11.12 6.29 3.17
N TYR A 27 -11.01 6.92 4.34
CA TYR A 27 -11.19 6.29 5.65
C TYR A 27 -12.59 6.50 6.25
N LEU A 28 -13.54 7.05 5.49
CA LEU A 28 -14.91 7.17 5.92
C LEU A 28 -15.49 5.80 6.27
N GLY A 29 -16.03 5.68 7.51
CA GLY A 29 -16.55 4.44 8.08
C GLY A 29 -15.48 3.49 8.64
N ARG A 30 -14.22 3.92 8.71
CA ARG A 30 -13.08 3.19 9.30
C ARG A 30 -12.04 4.15 9.90
N GLU A 31 -12.52 5.18 10.53
CA GLU A 31 -11.70 6.28 11.11
C GLU A 31 -10.74 5.77 12.19
N ALA A 32 -11.04 4.64 12.84
CA ALA A 32 -10.15 4.00 13.81
C ALA A 32 -8.74 3.73 13.27
N VAL A 33 -8.59 3.58 11.94
CA VAL A 33 -7.27 3.40 11.30
C VAL A 33 -6.40 4.65 11.42
N LEU A 34 -7.00 5.84 11.49
CA LEU A 34 -6.25 7.09 11.61
C LEU A 34 -5.47 7.18 12.91
N ASP A 35 -5.99 6.54 13.98
CA ASP A 35 -5.39 6.50 15.32
C ASP A 35 -4.75 5.15 15.64
N ALA A 36 -4.65 4.24 14.65
CA ALA A 36 -4.11 2.91 14.87
C ALA A 36 -2.61 2.97 15.18
N ARG A 37 -2.23 2.49 16.37
CA ARG A 37 -0.83 2.34 16.77
C ARG A 37 -0.22 1.12 16.10
N ILE A 38 1.04 1.26 15.69
CA ILE A 38 1.82 0.18 15.06
C ILE A 38 3.15 -0.07 15.78
N ALA A 39 3.46 0.72 16.80
CA ALA A 39 4.63 0.53 17.62
C ALA A 39 4.41 1.04 19.05
N GLN A 40 5.18 0.49 20.01
CA GLN A 40 5.05 0.77 21.44
C GLN A 40 5.36 2.24 21.81
N ASP A 41 6.18 2.92 21.02
CA ASP A 41 6.54 4.33 21.19
C ASP A 41 5.47 5.31 20.67
N GLY A 42 4.33 4.79 20.22
CA GLY A 42 3.21 5.61 19.79
C GLY A 42 3.17 5.94 18.30
N LEU A 43 4.08 5.39 17.47
CA LEU A 43 4.01 5.52 16.01
C LEU A 43 2.65 5.03 15.48
N LEU A 44 2.00 5.84 14.67
CA LEU A 44 0.70 5.51 14.08
C LEU A 44 0.87 4.90 12.67
N PHE A 45 -0.12 4.14 12.24
CA PHE A 45 -0.16 3.54 10.91
C PHE A 45 0.00 4.59 9.79
N ASN A 46 -0.66 5.71 9.93
CA ASN A 46 -0.62 6.82 8.98
C ASN A 46 0.56 7.80 9.16
N ASP A 47 1.48 7.51 10.09
CA ASP A 47 2.81 8.17 10.17
C ASP A 47 3.84 7.52 9.23
N THR A 48 3.42 6.50 8.48
CA THR A 48 4.31 5.73 7.60
C THR A 48 3.85 5.77 6.14
N VAL A 49 4.82 5.65 5.24
CA VAL A 49 4.58 5.31 3.83
C VAL A 49 4.59 3.80 3.69
N HIS A 50 3.60 3.27 3.00
CA HIS A 50 3.42 1.83 2.85
C HIS A 50 4.00 1.35 1.53
N CYS A 51 4.97 0.44 1.60
CA CYS A 51 5.63 -0.15 0.46
C CYS A 51 5.37 -1.66 0.41
N ALA A 52 5.02 -2.18 -0.75
CA ALA A 52 4.83 -3.62 -0.93
C ALA A 52 6.11 -4.27 -1.49
N PRO A 53 6.57 -5.40 -0.94
CA PRO A 53 7.71 -6.16 -1.48
C PRO A 53 7.26 -7.03 -2.67
N LEU A 54 6.45 -6.49 -3.55
CA LEU A 54 5.84 -7.20 -4.66
C LEU A 54 5.74 -6.28 -5.87
N HIS A 55 6.32 -6.69 -6.97
CA HIS A 55 6.20 -5.92 -8.22
C HIS A 55 4.72 -5.82 -8.66
N PRO A 56 4.22 -4.64 -9.04
CA PRO A 56 2.79 -4.42 -9.35
C PRO A 56 2.27 -5.31 -10.48
N ASN A 57 3.10 -5.70 -11.43
CA ASN A 57 2.71 -6.61 -12.50
C ASN A 57 2.32 -8.01 -11.99
N ARG A 58 2.79 -8.43 -10.82
CA ARG A 58 2.36 -9.69 -10.19
C ARG A 58 0.91 -9.61 -9.71
N LEU A 59 0.54 -8.47 -9.11
CA LEU A 59 -0.87 -8.20 -8.76
C LEU A 59 -1.75 -8.16 -10.02
N PHE A 60 -1.29 -7.49 -11.06
CA PHE A 60 -2.00 -7.42 -12.33
C PHE A 60 -2.25 -8.82 -12.90
N ALA A 61 -1.21 -9.63 -13.03
CA ALA A 61 -1.30 -10.99 -13.56
C ALA A 61 -2.22 -11.89 -12.70
N ALA A 62 -2.17 -11.76 -11.36
CA ALA A 62 -3.06 -12.52 -10.47
C ALA A 62 -4.54 -12.17 -10.70
N ARG A 63 -4.85 -10.89 -10.88
CA ARG A 63 -6.22 -10.42 -11.18
C ARG A 63 -6.68 -10.88 -12.57
N GLU A 64 -5.80 -10.78 -13.55
CA GLU A 64 -6.08 -11.20 -14.93
C GLU A 64 -6.38 -12.70 -15.03
N ARG A 65 -5.57 -13.54 -14.36
CA ARG A 65 -5.82 -14.99 -14.25
C ARG A 65 -7.21 -15.34 -13.71
N LEU A 66 -7.77 -14.48 -12.87
CA LEU A 66 -9.10 -14.65 -12.29
C LEU A 66 -10.22 -13.97 -13.10
N GLY A 67 -9.89 -13.31 -14.22
CA GLY A 67 -10.85 -12.55 -15.01
C GLY A 67 -11.43 -11.33 -14.27
N LEU A 68 -10.68 -10.80 -13.27
CA LEU A 68 -10.97 -9.54 -12.63
C LEU A 68 -10.36 -8.46 -13.50
N THR A 69 -11.19 -7.60 -14.08
CA THR A 69 -10.69 -6.50 -14.93
C THR A 69 -9.87 -5.55 -14.05
N PRO A 70 -8.54 -5.45 -14.26
CA PRO A 70 -7.75 -4.50 -13.52
C PRO A 70 -8.20 -3.08 -13.87
N PRO A 71 -8.17 -2.12 -12.95
CA PRO A 71 -8.35 -0.74 -13.31
C PRO A 71 -7.24 -0.35 -14.29
N ARG A 72 -7.60 0.33 -15.39
CA ARG A 72 -6.59 0.85 -16.32
C ARG A 72 -5.82 1.97 -15.63
N ALA A 73 -4.53 2.02 -15.90
CA ALA A 73 -3.71 3.15 -15.52
C ALA A 73 -4.27 4.41 -16.22
N ASP A 74 -4.70 5.38 -15.43
CA ASP A 74 -5.22 6.65 -15.91
C ASP A 74 -4.73 7.78 -15.00
N ALA A 75 -3.50 8.21 -15.26
CA ALA A 75 -2.87 9.29 -14.51
C ALA A 75 -3.66 10.62 -14.56
N SER A 76 -4.48 10.84 -15.59
CA SER A 76 -5.30 12.05 -15.69
C SER A 76 -6.46 12.01 -14.70
N ARG A 77 -7.06 10.84 -14.49
CA ARG A 77 -8.13 10.63 -13.52
C ARG A 77 -7.65 10.66 -12.08
N ALA A 78 -6.46 10.12 -11.81
CA ALA A 78 -5.91 10.09 -10.46
C ALA A 78 -5.71 11.50 -9.89
N ARG A 79 -5.24 12.44 -10.70
CA ARG A 79 -5.00 13.84 -10.27
C ARG A 79 -6.28 14.57 -9.83
N HIS A 80 -7.43 14.23 -10.37
CA HIS A 80 -8.68 14.94 -10.09
C HIS A 80 -9.62 14.20 -9.14
N THR A 81 -9.46 12.89 -8.97
CA THR A 81 -10.44 12.07 -8.24
C THR A 81 -9.85 11.31 -7.06
N GLY A 82 -8.53 11.37 -6.82
CA GLY A 82 -7.84 10.54 -5.82
C GLY A 82 -7.98 9.03 -6.07
N ARG A 83 -8.35 8.65 -7.28
CA ARG A 83 -8.47 7.24 -7.68
C ARG A 83 -7.11 6.69 -8.06
N PHE A 84 -6.99 5.36 -7.98
CA PHE A 84 -5.79 4.62 -8.35
C PHE A 84 -5.29 5.00 -9.76
N SER A 85 -4.03 5.44 -9.83
CA SER A 85 -3.39 5.88 -11.07
C SER A 85 -2.81 4.73 -11.89
N GLY A 86 -2.54 3.59 -11.27
CA GLY A 86 -1.77 2.50 -11.87
C GLY A 86 -0.28 2.79 -11.99
N LEU A 87 0.19 3.85 -11.35
CA LEU A 87 1.60 4.22 -11.28
C LEU A 87 2.14 3.91 -9.90
N PHE A 88 3.36 3.38 -9.85
CA PHE A 88 4.08 3.04 -8.63
C PHE A 88 5.49 3.58 -8.71
N PHE A 89 6.08 3.90 -7.57
CA PHE A 89 7.51 4.13 -7.48
C PHE A 89 8.25 2.83 -7.16
N GLU A 90 9.33 2.57 -7.87
CA GLU A 90 10.32 1.59 -7.48
C GLU A 90 11.26 2.21 -6.47
N ILE A 91 11.26 1.70 -5.23
CA ILE A 91 12.05 2.26 -4.13
C ILE A 91 13.13 1.24 -3.75
N PRO A 92 14.39 1.46 -4.14
CA PRO A 92 15.50 0.61 -3.72
C PRO A 92 15.61 0.60 -2.19
N LEU A 93 15.88 -0.56 -1.60
CA LEU A 93 15.94 -0.70 -0.13
C LEU A 93 17.00 0.20 0.51
N ASP A 94 18.14 0.42 -0.16
CA ASP A 94 19.20 1.31 0.30
C ASP A 94 18.75 2.78 0.35
N HIS A 95 17.80 3.19 -0.50
CA HIS A 95 17.23 4.54 -0.51
C HIS A 95 16.51 4.90 0.79
N ILE A 96 15.95 3.91 1.47
CA ILE A 96 15.20 4.07 2.72
C ILE A 96 15.90 3.46 3.95
N SER A 97 17.09 2.89 3.78
CA SER A 97 17.80 2.12 4.81
C SER A 97 18.18 2.92 6.06
N THR A 98 18.27 4.25 5.96
CA THR A 98 18.55 5.14 7.09
C THR A 98 17.31 5.54 7.87
N GLN A 99 16.13 5.21 7.39
CA GLN A 99 14.86 5.49 8.05
C GLN A 99 14.47 4.36 8.99
N ARG A 100 13.55 4.65 9.89
CA ARG A 100 12.93 3.60 10.70
C ARG A 100 11.97 2.81 9.84
N LEU A 101 12.19 1.51 9.74
CA LEU A 101 11.39 0.58 8.97
C LEU A 101 10.69 -0.40 9.90
N LEU A 102 9.45 -0.75 9.55
CA LEU A 102 8.68 -1.81 10.19
C LEU A 102 8.21 -2.80 9.12
N TRP A 103 8.10 -4.06 9.53
CA TRP A 103 7.45 -5.08 8.73
C TRP A 103 6.02 -5.26 9.20
N TYR A 104 5.05 -5.17 8.29
CA TYR A 104 3.64 -5.46 8.55
C TYR A 104 3.25 -6.73 7.81
N ARG A 105 2.90 -7.79 8.54
CA ARG A 105 2.62 -9.11 7.95
C ARG A 105 1.30 -9.17 7.19
N TRP A 106 0.32 -8.39 7.62
CA TRP A 106 -1.05 -8.38 7.11
C TRP A 106 -1.72 -9.78 7.03
N GLU A 107 -1.62 -10.53 8.08
CA GLU A 107 -2.21 -11.87 8.18
C GLU A 107 -3.70 -11.80 8.52
N THR A 108 -4.07 -10.95 9.46
CA THR A 108 -5.46 -10.78 9.91
C THR A 108 -6.22 -9.86 8.95
N PRO A 109 -7.38 -10.29 8.43
CA PRO A 109 -8.27 -9.36 7.74
C PRO A 109 -8.79 -8.33 8.74
N TRP A 110 -8.87 -7.08 8.32
CA TRP A 110 -9.50 -6.01 9.08
C TRP A 110 -10.40 -5.18 8.16
N ILE A 111 -11.22 -4.29 8.70
CA ILE A 111 -12.33 -3.63 7.98
C ILE A 111 -11.97 -2.98 6.64
N ASN A 112 -10.70 -2.81 6.35
CA ASN A 112 -10.24 -2.21 5.10
C ASN A 112 -10.65 -2.97 3.81
N GLY A 113 -11.27 -4.07 3.86
CA GLY A 113 -11.68 -4.81 2.66
C GLY A 113 -13.01 -5.52 2.79
N PHE A 114 -13.50 -5.63 4.00
CA PHE A 114 -14.68 -6.42 4.30
C PHE A 114 -15.58 -5.68 5.28
N PRO A 115 -16.77 -5.27 4.88
CA PRO A 115 -17.80 -4.90 5.83
C PRO A 115 -18.28 -6.19 6.50
N ASN A 116 -17.53 -6.68 7.47
CA ASN A 116 -17.90 -7.81 8.29
C ASN A 116 -17.78 -7.35 9.74
N GLU A 117 -18.84 -7.49 10.50
CA GLU A 117 -18.95 -7.00 11.87
C GLU A 117 -17.92 -7.64 12.82
N ASP A 118 -17.38 -8.81 12.42
CA ASP A 118 -16.46 -9.60 13.26
C ASP A 118 -14.97 -9.34 13.01
N VAL A 119 -14.60 -8.37 12.14
CA VAL A 119 -13.20 -8.05 11.89
C VAL A 119 -12.75 -6.82 12.66
N PRO A 120 -11.46 -6.74 13.06
CA PRO A 120 -10.92 -5.55 13.72
C PRO A 120 -11.11 -4.28 12.87
N LEU A 121 -11.32 -3.14 13.54
CA LEU A 121 -11.46 -1.84 12.87
C LEU A 121 -10.13 -1.26 12.39
N ALA A 122 -9.03 -1.80 12.88
CA ALA A 122 -7.66 -1.39 12.55
C ALA A 122 -6.74 -2.62 12.54
N PRO A 123 -5.56 -2.53 11.89
CA PRO A 123 -4.60 -3.64 11.91
C PRO A 123 -4.15 -3.95 13.35
N PRO A 124 -4.06 -5.25 13.73
CA PRO A 124 -3.59 -5.66 15.04
C PRO A 124 -2.12 -5.29 15.28
N LEU A 125 -1.78 -4.80 16.47
CA LEU A 125 -0.43 -4.35 16.81
C LEU A 125 0.61 -5.48 16.72
N GLU A 126 0.24 -6.71 17.03
CA GLU A 126 1.11 -7.90 16.99
C GLU A 126 1.53 -8.32 15.57
N GLU A 127 0.96 -7.73 14.55
CA GLU A 127 1.37 -7.96 13.15
C GLU A 127 2.49 -7.03 12.68
N PHE A 128 2.92 -6.08 13.53
CA PHE A 128 4.03 -5.18 13.23
C PHE A 128 5.27 -5.59 13.99
N GLU A 129 6.37 -5.71 13.29
CA GLU A 129 7.66 -6.08 13.84
C GLU A 129 8.78 -5.21 13.25
N PRO A 130 9.94 -5.08 13.94
CA PRO A 130 11.09 -4.40 13.36
C PRO A 130 11.48 -5.03 12.03
N PHE A 131 11.77 -4.20 11.04
CA PHE A 131 12.24 -4.67 9.75
C PHE A 131 13.68 -5.18 9.86
N ASP A 132 13.93 -6.34 9.30
CA ASP A 132 15.26 -6.94 9.22
C ASP A 132 15.67 -7.10 7.75
N ALA A 133 16.58 -6.24 7.29
CA ALA A 133 17.05 -6.25 5.90
C ALA A 133 17.75 -7.56 5.52
N SER A 134 18.37 -8.27 6.48
CA SER A 134 19.03 -9.56 6.22
C SER A 134 18.05 -10.68 5.92
N ARG A 135 16.81 -10.54 6.39
CA ARG A 135 15.71 -11.49 6.21
C ARG A 135 14.73 -11.05 5.11
N TYR A 136 14.90 -9.84 4.59
CA TYR A 136 14.04 -9.34 3.53
C TYR A 136 14.10 -10.25 2.30
N ARG A 137 12.92 -10.53 1.77
CA ARG A 137 12.75 -11.25 0.49
C ARG A 137 11.65 -10.56 -0.28
N GLU A 138 11.92 -10.23 -1.52
CA GLU A 138 10.88 -9.83 -2.46
C GLU A 138 9.93 -11.00 -2.70
N LEU A 139 8.63 -10.71 -2.76
CA LEU A 139 7.63 -11.72 -3.07
C LEU A 139 7.65 -12.03 -4.57
N PRO A 140 7.83 -13.29 -4.98
CA PRO A 140 7.85 -13.67 -6.38
C PRO A 140 6.45 -13.66 -7.02
N ASP A 141 5.39 -13.78 -6.21
CA ASP A 141 3.98 -13.72 -6.62
C ASP A 141 3.11 -13.28 -5.43
N VAL A 142 1.82 -13.09 -5.66
CA VAL A 142 0.86 -12.80 -4.60
C VAL A 142 0.78 -13.94 -3.58
N THR A 143 0.49 -13.60 -2.32
CA THR A 143 0.29 -14.60 -1.27
C THR A 143 -0.95 -15.47 -1.53
N ASP A 144 -0.98 -16.69 -0.98
CA ASP A 144 -2.16 -17.55 -1.05
C ASP A 144 -3.40 -16.89 -0.44
N ALA A 145 -3.21 -16.14 0.65
CA ALA A 145 -4.27 -15.38 1.29
C ALA A 145 -4.83 -14.29 0.37
N HIS A 146 -3.96 -13.55 -0.36
CA HIS A 146 -4.41 -12.58 -1.37
C HIS A 146 -5.14 -13.27 -2.52
N ALA A 147 -4.63 -14.39 -3.02
CA ALA A 147 -5.28 -15.15 -4.08
C ALA A 147 -6.67 -15.66 -3.66
N ALA A 148 -6.83 -16.12 -2.41
CA ALA A 148 -8.12 -16.50 -1.84
C ALA A 148 -9.06 -15.30 -1.72
N TYR A 149 -8.54 -14.14 -1.28
CA TYR A 149 -9.28 -12.89 -1.24
C TYR A 149 -9.80 -12.48 -2.63
N LEU A 150 -8.96 -12.54 -3.68
CA LEU A 150 -9.38 -12.21 -5.04
C LEU A 150 -10.51 -13.12 -5.54
N ARG A 151 -10.42 -14.43 -5.28
CA ARG A 151 -11.50 -15.39 -5.63
C ARG A 151 -12.82 -15.01 -4.97
N ARG A 152 -12.78 -14.71 -3.66
CA ARG A 152 -13.98 -14.27 -2.92
C ARG A 152 -14.56 -12.96 -3.46
N MET A 153 -13.73 -12.00 -3.85
CA MET A 153 -14.20 -10.76 -4.47
C MET A 153 -14.90 -11.03 -5.80
N LYS A 154 -14.34 -11.92 -6.63
CA LYS A 154 -14.98 -12.35 -7.87
C LYS A 154 -16.35 -12.99 -7.63
N GLU A 155 -16.43 -13.95 -6.70
CA GLU A 155 -17.67 -14.66 -6.36
C GLU A 155 -18.76 -13.71 -5.86
N THR A 156 -18.39 -12.69 -5.11
CA THR A 156 -19.32 -11.70 -4.55
C THR A 156 -19.59 -10.49 -5.48
N GLY A 157 -18.96 -10.45 -6.65
CA GLY A 157 -19.08 -9.33 -7.60
C GLY A 157 -18.50 -8.01 -7.09
N ARG A 158 -17.63 -8.06 -6.07
CA ARG A 158 -17.00 -6.88 -5.47
C ARG A 158 -15.68 -6.54 -6.14
N GLN A 159 -15.35 -5.24 -6.17
CA GLN A 159 -14.05 -4.80 -6.61
C GLN A 159 -13.00 -5.04 -5.50
N PRO A 160 -11.92 -5.79 -5.78
CA PRO A 160 -10.88 -6.02 -4.80
C PRO A 160 -10.04 -4.77 -4.55
N LEU A 161 -9.62 -4.56 -3.31
CA LEU A 161 -8.52 -3.67 -2.99
C LEU A 161 -7.20 -4.30 -3.45
N LEU A 162 -6.16 -3.46 -3.63
CA LEU A 162 -4.93 -3.91 -4.28
C LEU A 162 -4.09 -4.83 -3.40
N PHE A 163 -3.85 -4.45 -2.15
CA PHE A 163 -2.78 -5.03 -1.34
C PHE A 163 -3.27 -5.83 -0.13
N VAL A 164 -4.56 -6.16 -0.03
CA VAL A 164 -5.08 -6.97 1.10
C VAL A 164 -4.33 -8.30 1.19
N HIS A 165 -3.83 -8.64 2.38
CA HIS A 165 -2.99 -9.83 2.63
C HIS A 165 -1.65 -9.86 1.87
N ILE A 166 -1.18 -8.72 1.39
CA ILE A 166 0.20 -8.57 0.94
C ILE A 166 0.98 -7.91 2.08
N PRO A 167 2.11 -8.48 2.53
CA PRO A 167 2.94 -7.85 3.54
C PRO A 167 3.45 -6.48 3.06
N HIS A 168 3.75 -5.59 4.03
CA HIS A 168 4.27 -4.26 3.71
C HIS A 168 5.55 -3.96 4.48
N VAL A 169 6.43 -3.20 3.85
CA VAL A 169 7.47 -2.45 4.54
C VAL A 169 6.92 -1.04 4.79
N LEU A 170 6.83 -0.67 6.05
CA LEU A 170 6.35 0.63 6.47
C LEU A 170 7.54 1.53 6.76
N VAL A 171 7.60 2.67 6.11
CA VAL A 171 8.70 3.64 6.21
C VAL A 171 8.23 4.82 7.04
N ALA A 172 8.81 5.01 8.23
CA ALA A 172 8.47 6.12 9.11
C ALA A 172 9.05 7.42 8.57
N GLY A 173 8.18 8.33 8.15
CA GLY A 173 8.55 9.61 7.58
C GLY A 173 8.49 9.67 6.05
N PRO A 174 8.89 10.82 5.47
CA PRO A 174 8.78 11.07 4.06
C PRO A 174 9.86 10.33 3.25
N ILE A 175 9.56 10.03 2.00
CA ILE A 175 10.50 9.42 1.05
C ILE A 175 10.77 10.43 -0.07
N ASP A 176 12.05 10.71 -0.33
CA ASP A 176 12.46 11.49 -1.51
C ASP A 176 12.24 10.66 -2.78
N ALA A 177 11.39 11.13 -3.66
CA ALA A 177 11.06 10.47 -4.92
C ALA A 177 11.83 11.02 -6.13
N HIS A 178 12.71 12.00 -5.92
CA HIS A 178 13.45 12.70 -6.97
C HIS A 178 14.30 11.74 -7.77
N ARG A 179 14.30 10.82 -8.27
CA ARG A 179 15.08 9.86 -9.08
C ARG A 179 14.56 8.44 -8.95
N LEU A 180 13.40 8.26 -8.29
CA LEU A 180 12.78 6.96 -8.27
C LEU A 180 12.23 6.62 -9.65
N GLU A 181 12.37 5.38 -10.04
CA GLU A 181 11.77 4.89 -11.26
C GLU A 181 10.26 4.72 -11.08
N VAL A 182 9.49 5.19 -12.08
CA VAL A 182 8.05 5.01 -12.11
C VAL A 182 7.71 3.75 -12.90
N ILE A 183 6.97 2.85 -12.28
CA ILE A 183 6.48 1.62 -12.89
C ILE A 183 4.99 1.79 -13.21
N GLN A 184 4.63 1.44 -14.44
CA GLN A 184 3.24 1.31 -14.84
C GLN A 184 2.81 -0.16 -14.75
N TRP A 185 1.75 -0.43 -14.02
CA TRP A 185 1.35 -1.77 -13.64
C TRP A 185 0.82 -2.66 -14.79
N ASP A 186 0.52 -2.12 -15.92
CA ASP A 186 0.11 -2.84 -17.14
C ASP A 186 1.27 -3.08 -18.13
N ASN A 187 2.51 -2.77 -17.73
CA ASN A 187 3.70 -2.99 -18.56
C ASN A 187 4.47 -4.24 -18.10
N PRO A 188 4.34 -5.39 -18.78
CA PRO A 188 4.93 -6.66 -18.34
C PRO A 188 6.46 -6.76 -18.49
N GLN A 189 7.14 -5.73 -19.03
CA GLN A 189 8.55 -5.85 -19.44
C GLN A 189 9.57 -5.52 -18.34
N ARG A 190 9.16 -5.13 -17.13
CA ARG A 190 10.06 -4.74 -16.04
C ARG A 190 9.84 -5.55 -14.77
N ASP A 191 10.43 -6.72 -14.70
CA ASP A 191 10.64 -7.50 -13.47
C ASP A 191 12.00 -7.12 -12.88
N ARG A 192 12.08 -6.08 -12.05
CA ARG A 192 13.28 -5.74 -11.29
C ARG A 192 13.05 -5.96 -9.80
N HIS A 193 14.09 -6.35 -9.10
CA HIS A 193 14.10 -6.59 -7.66
C HIS A 193 14.09 -5.25 -6.89
N SER A 194 12.93 -4.83 -6.38
CA SER A 194 12.79 -3.57 -5.65
C SER A 194 11.52 -3.53 -4.82
N LEU A 195 11.52 -2.68 -3.82
CA LEU A 195 10.30 -2.30 -3.11
C LEU A 195 9.47 -1.39 -3.99
N VAL A 196 8.18 -1.68 -4.08
CA VAL A 196 7.23 -0.86 -4.81
C VAL A 196 6.33 -0.15 -3.80
N GLY A 197 6.41 1.16 -3.80
CA GLY A 197 5.51 2.01 -3.03
C GLY A 197 4.24 2.33 -3.82
N ASP A 198 3.08 2.22 -3.19
CA ASP A 198 1.84 2.71 -3.78
C ASP A 198 1.86 4.24 -3.78
N VAL A 199 1.87 4.82 -4.96
CA VAL A 199 1.78 6.27 -5.12
C VAL A 199 0.34 6.69 -4.92
N VAL A 200 0.03 7.03 -3.70
CA VAL A 200 -1.23 7.69 -3.40
C VAL A 200 -1.07 9.16 -3.76
N GLU A 201 -1.33 9.51 -5.03
CA GLU A 201 -1.47 10.91 -5.44
C GLU A 201 -2.73 11.55 -4.88
#